data_cf6279f37db7fdf8de53c21582db8c31
#
_entry.id   cf6279f37db7fdf8de53c21582db8c31
#
_cell.length_a   1.000
_cell.length_b   1.000
_cell.length_c   1.000
_cell.angle_alpha   90.00
_cell.angle_beta   90.00
_cell.angle_gamma   90.00
#
_symmetry.space_group_name_H-M   'P 1'
#
loop_
_entity.id
_entity.type
_entity.pdbx_description
1 polymer ?
#
loop_
_entity_poly.entity_id
_entity_poly.type
_entity_poly.pdbx_seq_one_letter_code
_entity_poly.pdbx_strand_id
1 'polypeptide(L)'
;MPENTHYDGLDDFAGPGGWDEGAAMLGLRLLGVEWDADACATAEANGHARIRTDVATHSHKGLNLGPLYVASPPCTMFTSMGHGAGRRSIGALAEGVATILRGADPATVIAATVSMLIPAHREAQGKAVNHKVSHDDLDVAAEIDAATSALILQPARRVAQMRPDHVALEQVPGALPVFEAYAIVLRNLGWSAWCGVLNAANYGVPQTRRRAILVASRRGRVRMPKPTHAEHLGGLFGDLLPWVTMRDALGWGLDGPAPTIVPGSRSVGHFGAQREIEAMARAAGRPTVAIPMRELAILQSFPADYEWVGKVTEKQRQVGNAVPPLLAAH
;
A
#
# COMPACT_ATOMS: atom_id res chain seq x y z
N MET A 1 -10.69 -23.01 4.94
CA MET A 1 -11.64 -22.35 4.00
C MET A 1 -12.55 -23.42 3.42
N PRO A 2 -13.86 -23.17 3.11
CA PRO A 2 -14.68 -24.13 2.41
C PRO A 2 -14.05 -24.42 1.03
N GLU A 3 -13.86 -25.69 0.72
CA GLU A 3 -13.45 -26.12 -0.63
C GLU A 3 -14.43 -25.54 -1.65
N ASN A 4 -13.92 -24.81 -2.66
CA ASN A 4 -14.69 -24.22 -3.75
C ASN A 4 -15.31 -22.81 -3.56
N THR A 5 -14.96 -22.04 -2.51
CA THR A 5 -15.44 -20.67 -2.42
C THR A 5 -14.87 -19.83 -3.56
N HIS A 6 -15.75 -19.13 -4.32
CA HIS A 6 -15.34 -18.18 -5.36
C HIS A 6 -15.00 -16.81 -4.75
N TYR A 7 -13.89 -16.22 -5.22
CA TYR A 7 -13.49 -14.85 -4.94
C TYR A 7 -13.32 -14.09 -6.25
N ASP A 8 -13.70 -12.82 -6.30
CA ASP A 8 -13.61 -11.99 -7.50
C ASP A 8 -12.17 -11.62 -7.86
N GLY A 9 -11.26 -11.76 -6.91
CA GLY A 9 -9.83 -11.50 -7.11
C GLY A 9 -8.94 -11.96 -5.99
N LEU A 10 -7.63 -11.75 -6.23
CA LEU A 10 -6.55 -12.01 -5.27
C LEU A 10 -5.92 -10.69 -4.82
N ASP A 11 -5.69 -10.55 -3.53
CA ASP A 11 -4.95 -9.44 -2.90
C ASP A 11 -3.65 -9.97 -2.30
N ASP A 12 -2.51 -9.65 -2.91
CA ASP A 12 -1.19 -9.98 -2.36
C ASP A 12 -0.69 -8.84 -1.46
N PHE A 13 -0.11 -9.18 -0.31
CA PHE A 13 0.27 -8.24 0.76
C PHE A 13 -0.96 -7.54 1.36
N ALA A 14 -2.00 -8.32 1.59
CA ALA A 14 -3.35 -7.85 1.85
C ALA A 14 -3.51 -7.05 3.15
N GLY A 15 -2.59 -7.23 4.10
CA GLY A 15 -2.64 -6.52 5.38
C GLY A 15 -3.97 -6.73 6.12
N PRO A 16 -4.43 -5.68 6.83
CA PRO A 16 -5.66 -5.76 7.61
C PRO A 16 -6.95 -5.66 6.79
N GLY A 17 -6.90 -5.49 5.44
CA GLY A 17 -8.10 -5.50 4.61
C GLY A 17 -8.48 -4.18 3.92
N GLY A 18 -7.52 -3.30 3.64
CA GLY A 18 -7.83 -2.02 2.97
C GLY A 18 -8.39 -2.18 1.56
N TRP A 19 -7.82 -3.06 0.74
CA TRP A 19 -8.38 -3.42 -0.56
C TRP A 19 -9.70 -4.19 -0.44
N ASP A 20 -9.80 -5.09 0.55
CA ASP A 20 -11.02 -5.89 0.79
C ASP A 20 -12.23 -4.99 1.10
N GLU A 21 -12.06 -4.01 2.00
CA GLU A 21 -13.11 -3.04 2.33
C GLU A 21 -13.52 -2.21 1.11
N GLY A 22 -12.53 -1.73 0.32
CA GLY A 22 -12.81 -1.02 -0.92
C GLY A 22 -13.54 -1.87 -1.95
N ALA A 23 -13.16 -3.14 -2.10
CA ALA A 23 -13.82 -4.11 -2.98
C ALA A 23 -15.24 -4.43 -2.48
N ALA A 24 -15.43 -4.60 -1.16
CA ALA A 24 -16.75 -4.85 -0.57
C ALA A 24 -17.75 -3.72 -0.82
N MET A 25 -17.30 -2.45 -0.86
CA MET A 25 -18.14 -1.30 -1.25
C MET A 25 -18.67 -1.43 -2.69
N LEU A 26 -18.00 -2.22 -3.53
CA LEU A 26 -18.41 -2.51 -4.92
C LEU A 26 -19.11 -3.87 -5.06
N GLY A 27 -19.38 -4.58 -3.96
CA GLY A 27 -19.96 -5.91 -3.94
C GLY A 27 -19.00 -7.02 -4.37
N LEU A 28 -17.69 -6.76 -4.38
CA LEU A 28 -16.65 -7.72 -4.74
C LEU A 28 -16.04 -8.34 -3.48
N ARG A 29 -15.56 -9.58 -3.61
CA ARG A 29 -14.88 -10.33 -2.54
C ARG A 29 -13.47 -10.70 -2.98
N LEU A 30 -12.47 -10.31 -2.20
CA LEU A 30 -11.08 -10.69 -2.45
C LEU A 30 -10.66 -11.85 -1.53
N LEU A 31 -9.65 -12.59 -1.98
CA LEU A 31 -8.89 -13.52 -1.16
C LEU A 31 -7.53 -12.91 -0.90
N GLY A 32 -7.26 -12.58 0.36
CA GLY A 32 -6.00 -11.95 0.72
C GLY A 32 -4.91 -12.96 1.06
N VAL A 33 -3.69 -12.70 0.59
CA VAL A 33 -2.46 -13.39 1.01
C VAL A 33 -1.64 -12.46 1.87
N GLU A 34 -1.40 -12.84 3.11
CA GLU A 34 -0.69 -12.04 4.11
C GLU A 34 0.12 -12.94 5.04
N TRP A 35 1.30 -12.54 5.44
CA TRP A 35 2.16 -13.32 6.34
C TRP A 35 2.00 -12.96 7.81
N ASP A 36 1.63 -11.69 8.08
CA ASP A 36 1.50 -11.17 9.44
C ASP A 36 0.24 -11.72 10.13
N ALA A 37 0.45 -12.36 11.27
CA ALA A 37 -0.63 -13.03 12.00
C ALA A 37 -1.70 -12.07 12.52
N ASP A 38 -1.29 -10.90 13.03
CA ASP A 38 -2.21 -9.92 13.60
C ASP A 38 -3.01 -9.23 12.50
N ALA A 39 -2.39 -8.97 11.33
CA ALA A 39 -3.09 -8.43 10.17
C ALA A 39 -4.10 -9.43 9.59
N CYS A 40 -3.74 -10.73 9.50
CA CYS A 40 -4.68 -11.79 9.12
C CYS A 40 -5.87 -11.85 10.08
N ALA A 41 -5.60 -11.88 11.39
CA ALA A 41 -6.65 -11.95 12.41
C ALA A 41 -7.57 -10.70 12.38
N THR A 42 -7.01 -9.51 12.13
CA THR A 42 -7.80 -8.29 11.92
C THR A 42 -8.73 -8.43 10.72
N ALA A 43 -8.21 -8.87 9.57
CA ALA A 43 -9.01 -9.04 8.37
C ALA A 43 -10.12 -10.09 8.57
N GLU A 44 -9.80 -11.24 9.16
CA GLU A 44 -10.74 -12.32 9.44
C GLU A 44 -11.84 -11.90 10.44
N ALA A 45 -11.53 -11.09 11.46
CA ALA A 45 -12.50 -10.54 12.41
C ALA A 45 -13.53 -9.63 11.70
N ASN A 46 -13.16 -9.04 10.55
CA ASN A 46 -14.05 -8.21 9.73
C ASN A 46 -14.62 -8.96 8.51
N GLY A 47 -14.52 -10.29 8.48
CA GLY A 47 -15.15 -11.13 7.45
C GLY A 47 -14.35 -11.29 6.16
N HIS A 48 -13.11 -10.82 6.11
CA HIS A 48 -12.23 -10.95 4.95
C HIS A 48 -11.42 -12.24 5.01
N ALA A 49 -11.41 -12.99 3.92
CA ALA A 49 -10.71 -14.27 3.83
C ALA A 49 -9.20 -14.08 3.71
N ARG A 50 -8.42 -14.89 4.44
CA ARG A 50 -6.96 -14.86 4.42
C ARG A 50 -6.33 -16.23 4.18
N ILE A 51 -5.25 -16.23 3.41
CA ILE A 51 -4.24 -17.28 3.39
C ILE A 51 -3.01 -16.72 4.08
N ARG A 52 -2.73 -17.20 5.29
CA ARG A 52 -1.55 -16.77 6.03
C ARG A 52 -0.30 -17.47 5.50
N THR A 53 0.45 -16.80 4.64
CA THR A 53 1.70 -17.31 4.05
C THR A 53 2.53 -16.18 3.43
N ASP A 54 3.76 -16.48 3.03
CA ASP A 54 4.59 -15.56 2.28
C ASP A 54 4.14 -15.51 0.81
N VAL A 55 3.84 -14.31 0.31
CA VAL A 55 3.49 -14.05 -1.10
C VAL A 55 4.54 -14.60 -2.05
N ALA A 56 5.84 -14.50 -1.69
CA ALA A 56 6.95 -14.94 -2.55
C ALA A 56 6.91 -16.45 -2.87
N THR A 57 6.43 -17.26 -1.93
CA THR A 57 6.38 -18.75 -2.06
C THR A 57 4.98 -19.26 -2.39
N HIS A 58 3.93 -18.48 -2.16
CA HIS A 58 2.55 -18.89 -2.36
C HIS A 58 2.21 -19.12 -3.84
N SER A 59 1.45 -20.20 -4.12
CA SER A 59 0.89 -20.50 -5.43
C SER A 59 -0.62 -20.23 -5.46
N HIS A 60 -1.09 -19.54 -6.49
CA HIS A 60 -2.53 -19.33 -6.73
C HIS A 60 -3.22 -20.54 -7.39
N LYS A 61 -2.47 -21.57 -7.78
CA LYS A 61 -3.04 -22.75 -8.44
C LYS A 61 -4.02 -23.49 -7.53
N GLY A 62 -5.15 -23.85 -8.08
CA GLY A 62 -6.23 -24.52 -7.33
C GLY A 62 -7.17 -23.59 -6.60
N LEU A 63 -6.93 -22.28 -6.60
CA LEU A 63 -7.86 -21.28 -6.07
C LEU A 63 -8.93 -20.92 -7.11
N ASN A 64 -10.18 -20.78 -6.65
CA ASN A 64 -11.30 -20.35 -7.50
C ASN A 64 -11.37 -18.82 -7.50
N LEU A 65 -10.59 -18.20 -8.38
CA LEU A 65 -10.40 -16.75 -8.46
C LEU A 65 -11.02 -16.17 -9.73
N GLY A 66 -11.64 -15.01 -9.57
CA GLY A 66 -12.06 -14.14 -10.66
C GLY A 66 -10.89 -13.37 -11.30
N PRO A 67 -11.22 -12.41 -12.17
CA PRO A 67 -10.25 -11.75 -13.05
C PRO A 67 -9.46 -10.60 -12.39
N LEU A 68 -9.71 -10.25 -11.14
CA LEU A 68 -9.06 -9.12 -10.47
C LEU A 68 -7.81 -9.54 -9.70
N TYR A 69 -6.76 -8.76 -9.82
CA TYR A 69 -5.56 -8.85 -9.00
C TYR A 69 -5.19 -7.49 -8.43
N VAL A 70 -5.02 -7.42 -7.11
CA VAL A 70 -4.53 -6.23 -6.43
C VAL A 70 -3.33 -6.57 -5.57
N ALA A 71 -2.46 -5.58 -5.32
CA ALA A 71 -1.32 -5.78 -4.43
C ALA A 71 -0.75 -4.45 -3.91
N SER A 72 -0.29 -4.48 -2.66
CA SER A 72 0.46 -3.39 -2.02
C SER A 72 1.75 -3.94 -1.40
N PRO A 73 2.81 -4.20 -2.20
CA PRO A 73 4.06 -4.75 -1.69
C PRO A 73 4.70 -3.82 -0.64
N PRO A 74 5.59 -4.30 0.26
CA PRO A 74 6.23 -3.49 1.27
C PRO A 74 6.97 -2.26 0.72
N CYS A 75 6.88 -1.11 1.44
CA CYS A 75 7.32 0.19 0.97
C CYS A 75 8.57 0.76 1.65
N THR A 76 9.09 0.12 2.70
CA THR A 76 10.10 0.70 3.60
C THR A 76 11.31 1.24 2.87
N MET A 77 11.79 0.55 1.85
CA MET A 77 12.99 0.91 1.09
C MET A 77 12.81 2.11 0.14
N PHE A 78 11.57 2.47 -0.20
CA PHE A 78 11.27 3.61 -1.08
C PHE A 78 10.96 4.90 -0.30
N THR A 79 10.83 4.81 1.03
CA THR A 79 10.60 5.96 1.91
C THR A 79 11.91 6.64 2.31
N SER A 80 11.83 7.87 2.83
CA SER A 80 12.98 8.54 3.45
C SER A 80 13.48 7.83 4.70
N MET A 81 12.62 7.09 5.39
CA MET A 81 12.97 6.29 6.57
C MET A 81 13.82 5.06 6.22
N GLY A 82 13.68 4.50 5.01
CA GLY A 82 14.51 3.42 4.48
C GLY A 82 15.77 3.89 3.78
N HIS A 83 16.35 5.03 4.17
CA HIS A 83 17.60 5.63 3.63
C HIS A 83 17.60 5.81 2.09
N GLY A 84 16.47 5.63 1.42
CA GLY A 84 16.28 5.80 -0.01
C GLY A 84 17.06 4.81 -0.89
N ALA A 85 17.54 3.69 -0.35
CA ALA A 85 18.27 2.67 -1.13
C ALA A 85 17.41 2.09 -2.26
N GLY A 86 16.12 1.86 -2.03
CA GLY A 86 15.19 1.42 -3.07
C GLY A 86 15.09 2.38 -4.24
N ARG A 87 15.22 3.70 -4.00
CA ARG A 87 15.23 4.70 -5.09
C ARG A 87 16.49 4.62 -5.95
N ARG A 88 17.64 4.26 -5.36
CA ARG A 88 18.88 4.03 -6.12
C ARG A 88 18.82 2.75 -6.94
N SER A 89 17.97 1.83 -6.55
CA SER A 89 17.78 0.52 -7.17
C SER A 89 16.68 0.48 -8.23
N ILE A 90 16.02 1.61 -8.52
CA ILE A 90 14.86 1.69 -9.44
C ILE A 90 15.17 1.08 -10.80
N GLY A 91 16.36 1.32 -11.37
CA GLY A 91 16.73 0.77 -12.68
C GLY A 91 16.72 -0.75 -12.72
N ALA A 92 17.32 -1.41 -11.72
CA ALA A 92 17.35 -2.87 -11.61
C ALA A 92 15.95 -3.46 -11.38
N LEU A 93 15.13 -2.79 -10.53
CA LEU A 93 13.76 -3.21 -10.28
C LEU A 93 12.87 -3.07 -11.52
N ALA A 94 13.00 -1.96 -12.26
CA ALA A 94 12.28 -1.72 -13.51
C ALA A 94 12.63 -2.75 -14.58
N GLU A 95 13.91 -3.11 -14.72
CA GLU A 95 14.36 -4.16 -15.63
C GLU A 95 13.87 -5.53 -15.20
N GLY A 96 13.89 -5.84 -13.90
CA GLY A 96 13.32 -7.08 -13.35
C GLY A 96 11.84 -7.23 -13.69
N VAL A 97 11.03 -6.18 -13.49
CA VAL A 97 9.62 -6.14 -13.91
C VAL A 97 9.47 -6.45 -15.40
N ALA A 98 10.25 -5.74 -16.23
CA ALA A 98 10.17 -5.88 -17.67
C ALA A 98 10.54 -7.29 -18.14
N THR A 99 11.56 -7.87 -17.56
CA THR A 99 12.07 -9.20 -17.89
C THR A 99 11.07 -10.30 -17.51
N ILE A 100 10.45 -10.21 -16.32
CA ILE A 100 9.40 -11.16 -15.89
C ILE A 100 8.17 -11.07 -16.81
N LEU A 101 7.67 -9.87 -17.06
CA LEU A 101 6.46 -9.68 -17.88
C LEU A 101 6.66 -10.07 -19.35
N ARG A 102 7.89 -10.05 -19.85
CA ARG A 102 8.25 -10.58 -21.19
C ARG A 102 8.41 -12.09 -21.24
N GLY A 103 8.23 -12.79 -20.13
CA GLY A 103 8.16 -14.25 -20.07
C GLY A 103 9.40 -14.97 -19.54
N ALA A 104 10.36 -14.25 -18.96
CA ALA A 104 11.46 -14.89 -18.24
C ALA A 104 10.97 -15.57 -16.95
N ASP A 105 11.72 -16.57 -16.48
CA ASP A 105 11.40 -17.24 -15.21
C ASP A 105 11.48 -16.24 -14.04
N PRO A 106 10.36 -16.02 -13.32
CA PRO A 106 10.34 -15.01 -12.26
C PRO A 106 11.31 -15.30 -11.11
N ALA A 107 11.51 -16.56 -10.74
CA ALA A 107 12.38 -16.92 -9.63
C ALA A 107 13.84 -16.53 -9.94
N THR A 108 14.30 -16.86 -11.13
CA THR A 108 15.65 -16.52 -11.62
C THR A 108 15.84 -15.00 -11.67
N VAL A 109 14.87 -14.25 -12.21
CA VAL A 109 14.96 -12.79 -12.34
C VAL A 109 14.96 -12.12 -10.97
N ILE A 110 14.10 -12.55 -10.05
CA ILE A 110 14.02 -11.99 -8.69
C ILE A 110 15.34 -12.23 -7.95
N ALA A 111 15.88 -13.45 -7.98
CA ALA A 111 17.16 -13.78 -7.35
C ALA A 111 18.32 -12.94 -7.90
N ALA A 112 18.42 -12.80 -9.23
CA ALA A 112 19.42 -11.95 -9.87
C ALA A 112 19.25 -10.48 -9.49
N THR A 113 18.01 -9.99 -9.43
CA THR A 113 17.73 -8.61 -9.03
C THR A 113 18.15 -8.38 -7.58
N VAL A 114 17.79 -9.26 -6.63
CA VAL A 114 18.25 -9.18 -5.23
C VAL A 114 19.76 -9.04 -5.15
N SER A 115 20.51 -9.92 -5.84
CA SER A 115 21.98 -9.87 -5.86
C SER A 115 22.52 -8.53 -6.37
N MET A 116 21.89 -7.92 -7.37
CA MET A 116 22.27 -6.58 -7.87
C MET A 116 21.97 -5.45 -6.89
N LEU A 117 20.98 -5.62 -6.00
CA LEU A 117 20.57 -4.59 -5.06
C LEU A 117 21.47 -4.54 -3.80
N ILE A 118 22.08 -5.65 -3.39
CA ILE A 118 22.88 -5.78 -2.14
C ILE A 118 23.91 -4.66 -1.98
N PRO A 119 24.74 -4.32 -2.99
CA PRO A 119 25.74 -3.27 -2.83
C PRO A 119 25.17 -1.89 -2.47
N ALA A 120 24.05 -1.51 -3.10
CA ALA A 120 23.40 -0.23 -2.83
C ALA A 120 22.77 -0.18 -1.43
N HIS A 121 22.23 -1.31 -0.96
CA HIS A 121 21.68 -1.43 0.40
C HIS A 121 22.78 -1.44 1.45
N ARG A 122 23.89 -2.14 1.21
CA ARG A 122 25.07 -2.14 2.08
C ARG A 122 25.66 -0.72 2.26
N GLU A 123 25.77 0.05 1.17
CA GLU A 123 26.20 1.44 1.24
C GLU A 123 25.24 2.31 2.06
N ALA A 124 23.92 2.09 1.91
CA ALA A 124 22.90 2.82 2.65
C ALA A 124 22.97 2.50 4.16
N GLN A 125 23.08 1.23 4.51
CA GLN A 125 23.24 0.77 5.90
C GLN A 125 24.50 1.33 6.52
N GLY A 126 25.65 1.28 5.84
CA GLY A 126 26.92 1.81 6.33
C GLY A 126 26.89 3.32 6.64
N LYS A 127 26.05 4.10 5.93
CA LYS A 127 25.83 5.54 6.21
C LYS A 127 24.91 5.79 7.40
N ALA A 128 24.04 4.84 7.71
CA ALA A 128 23.02 4.97 8.77
C ALA A 128 23.54 4.59 10.15
N VAL A 129 24.57 3.77 10.21
CA VAL A 129 25.08 3.17 11.46
C VAL A 129 26.31 3.91 11.95
N ASN A 130 26.24 4.47 13.18
CA ASN A 130 27.40 4.96 13.91
C ASN A 130 28.31 3.78 14.33
N HIS A 131 29.43 3.56 13.66
CA HIS A 131 30.68 2.84 13.99
C HIS A 131 30.67 1.62 14.95
N LYS A 132 29.52 1.02 15.31
CA LYS A 132 29.42 -0.07 16.31
C LYS A 132 28.83 -1.39 15.77
N VAL A 133 28.56 -1.48 14.45
CA VAL A 133 27.97 -2.69 13.84
C VAL A 133 29.06 -3.44 13.09
N SER A 134 29.09 -4.77 13.22
CA SER A 134 30.06 -5.61 12.52
C SER A 134 29.81 -5.59 10.99
N HIS A 135 30.84 -5.90 10.21
CA HIS A 135 30.69 -6.03 8.75
C HIS A 135 29.70 -7.13 8.37
N ASP A 136 29.69 -8.24 9.12
CA ASP A 136 28.78 -9.37 8.87
C ASP A 136 27.32 -8.98 9.14
N ASP A 137 27.03 -8.23 10.20
CA ASP A 137 25.68 -7.72 10.48
C ASP A 137 25.19 -6.73 9.41
N LEU A 138 26.10 -5.92 8.83
CA LEU A 138 25.77 -5.01 7.73
C LEU A 138 25.45 -5.78 6.44
N ASP A 139 26.14 -6.88 6.17
CA ASP A 139 25.89 -7.71 5.00
C ASP A 139 24.54 -8.42 5.10
N VAL A 140 24.23 -9.01 6.24
CA VAL A 140 22.93 -9.64 6.50
C VAL A 140 21.79 -8.61 6.39
N ALA A 141 21.96 -7.43 6.96
CA ALA A 141 20.96 -6.36 6.87
C ALA A 141 20.75 -5.90 5.42
N ALA A 142 21.83 -5.78 4.64
CA ALA A 142 21.76 -5.40 3.22
C ALA A 142 21.04 -6.46 2.36
N GLU A 143 21.26 -7.74 2.64
CA GLU A 143 20.56 -8.84 1.96
C GLU A 143 19.05 -8.82 2.26
N ILE A 144 18.66 -8.64 3.52
CA ILE A 144 17.25 -8.51 3.94
C ILE A 144 16.59 -7.31 3.24
N ASP A 145 17.25 -6.17 3.23
CA ASP A 145 16.73 -4.94 2.62
C ASP A 145 16.62 -5.08 1.09
N ALA A 146 17.59 -5.74 0.44
CA ALA A 146 17.55 -6.03 -0.99
C ALA A 146 16.39 -6.98 -1.33
N ALA A 147 16.21 -8.05 -0.56
CA ALA A 147 15.10 -8.98 -0.70
C ALA A 147 13.74 -8.27 -0.51
N THR A 148 13.63 -7.40 0.52
CA THR A 148 12.44 -6.60 0.78
C THR A 148 12.12 -5.64 -0.38
N SER A 149 13.16 -4.98 -0.94
CA SER A 149 12.98 -4.12 -2.12
C SER A 149 12.49 -4.90 -3.34
N ALA A 150 12.97 -6.13 -3.53
CA ALA A 150 12.60 -6.99 -4.64
C ALA A 150 11.16 -7.53 -4.53
N LEU A 151 10.48 -7.41 -3.38
CA LEU A 151 9.06 -7.80 -3.24
C LEU A 151 8.14 -7.02 -4.19
N ILE A 152 8.54 -5.84 -4.66
CA ILE A 152 7.81 -5.08 -5.69
C ILE A 152 7.77 -5.81 -7.06
N LEU A 153 8.58 -6.85 -7.26
CA LEU A 153 8.57 -7.74 -8.43
C LEU A 153 7.52 -8.85 -8.33
N GLN A 154 7.02 -9.15 -7.14
CA GLN A 154 6.04 -10.23 -6.94
C GLN A 154 4.74 -9.99 -7.74
N PRO A 155 4.20 -8.75 -7.85
CA PRO A 155 3.09 -8.50 -8.74
C PRO A 155 3.36 -8.86 -10.20
N ALA A 156 4.59 -8.63 -10.73
CA ALA A 156 4.93 -9.05 -12.10
C ALA A 156 4.89 -10.58 -12.26
N ARG A 157 5.44 -11.32 -11.26
CA ARG A 157 5.33 -12.78 -11.21
C ARG A 157 3.87 -13.22 -11.23
N ARG A 158 3.03 -12.59 -10.41
CA ARG A 158 1.61 -12.94 -10.31
C ARG A 158 0.86 -12.67 -11.60
N VAL A 159 1.08 -11.51 -12.22
CA VAL A 159 0.50 -11.15 -13.53
C VAL A 159 0.92 -12.14 -14.62
N ALA A 160 2.20 -12.53 -14.67
CA ALA A 160 2.70 -13.49 -15.64
C ALA A 160 2.08 -14.89 -15.47
N GLN A 161 1.90 -15.34 -14.23
CA GLN A 161 1.41 -16.69 -13.90
C GLN A 161 -0.12 -16.81 -13.89
N MET A 162 -0.82 -15.83 -13.29
CA MET A 162 -2.27 -15.86 -13.11
C MET A 162 -3.02 -15.30 -14.32
N ARG A 163 -2.40 -14.39 -15.08
CA ARG A 163 -2.99 -13.69 -16.24
C ARG A 163 -4.35 -13.03 -15.92
N PRO A 164 -4.45 -12.22 -14.89
CA PRO A 164 -5.69 -11.56 -14.53
C PRO A 164 -6.18 -10.65 -15.66
N ASP A 165 -7.46 -10.27 -15.67
CA ASP A 165 -8.00 -9.30 -16.63
C ASP A 165 -7.79 -7.86 -16.16
N HIS A 166 -7.76 -7.64 -14.83
CA HIS A 166 -7.62 -6.35 -14.19
C HIS A 166 -6.54 -6.39 -13.11
N VAL A 167 -5.74 -5.34 -13.03
CA VAL A 167 -4.67 -5.20 -12.04
C VAL A 167 -4.75 -3.82 -11.41
N ALA A 168 -4.65 -3.74 -10.08
CA ALA A 168 -4.40 -2.50 -9.36
C ALA A 168 -3.26 -2.69 -8.36
N LEU A 169 -2.27 -1.79 -8.39
CA LEU A 169 -1.12 -1.82 -7.49
C LEU A 169 -1.01 -0.48 -6.76
N GLU A 170 -0.65 -0.55 -5.48
CA GLU A 170 -0.41 0.64 -4.65
C GLU A 170 0.98 0.63 -4.05
N GLN A 171 1.58 1.83 -3.93
CA GLN A 171 2.87 2.03 -3.28
C GLN A 171 3.08 3.51 -2.88
N VAL A 172 4.10 3.80 -2.08
CA VAL A 172 4.51 5.18 -1.80
C VAL A 172 5.00 5.89 -3.07
N PRO A 173 4.89 7.23 -3.17
CA PRO A 173 5.25 7.98 -4.38
C PRO A 173 6.67 7.71 -4.91
N GLY A 174 7.62 7.38 -4.03
CA GLY A 174 8.99 7.05 -4.41
C GLY A 174 9.15 5.82 -5.31
N ALA A 175 8.14 4.94 -5.35
CA ALA A 175 8.13 3.75 -6.20
C ALA A 175 7.49 3.99 -7.59
N LEU A 176 6.96 5.19 -7.86
CA LEU A 176 6.30 5.49 -9.14
C LEU A 176 7.12 5.09 -10.37
N PRO A 177 8.45 5.32 -10.45
CA PRO A 177 9.22 4.93 -11.64
C PRO A 177 9.21 3.41 -11.91
N VAL A 178 9.06 2.57 -10.88
CA VAL A 178 8.87 1.12 -11.07
C VAL A 178 7.49 0.83 -11.66
N PHE A 179 6.44 1.53 -11.21
CA PHE A 179 5.10 1.41 -11.79
C PHE A 179 5.01 1.94 -13.23
N GLU A 180 5.81 2.94 -13.57
CA GLU A 180 5.95 3.40 -14.97
C GLU A 180 6.53 2.28 -15.85
N ALA A 181 7.52 1.54 -15.37
CA ALA A 181 8.05 0.38 -16.07
C ALA A 181 6.97 -0.72 -16.26
N TYR A 182 6.20 -1.04 -15.21
CA TYR A 182 5.03 -1.92 -15.34
C TYR A 182 4.08 -1.44 -16.43
N ALA A 183 3.67 -0.17 -16.40
CA ALA A 183 2.72 0.40 -17.34
C ALA A 183 3.23 0.36 -18.78
N ILE A 184 4.52 0.66 -19.01
CA ILE A 184 5.14 0.60 -20.33
C ILE A 184 5.09 -0.83 -20.88
N VAL A 185 5.53 -1.81 -20.09
CA VAL A 185 5.58 -3.20 -20.56
C VAL A 185 4.17 -3.75 -20.77
N LEU A 186 3.23 -3.50 -19.87
CA LEU A 186 1.85 -3.94 -20.03
C LEU A 186 1.20 -3.36 -21.28
N ARG A 187 1.43 -2.07 -21.58
CA ARG A 187 0.95 -1.45 -22.84
C ARG A 187 1.55 -2.12 -24.07
N ASN A 188 2.85 -2.45 -24.06
CA ASN A 188 3.50 -3.17 -25.15
C ASN A 188 2.96 -4.59 -25.33
N LEU A 189 2.37 -5.18 -24.26
CA LEU A 189 1.68 -6.46 -24.28
C LEU A 189 0.17 -6.33 -24.61
N GLY A 190 -0.28 -5.15 -25.03
CA GLY A 190 -1.67 -4.92 -25.48
C GLY A 190 -2.65 -4.56 -24.36
N TRP A 191 -2.18 -4.27 -23.15
CA TRP A 191 -3.04 -3.80 -22.06
C TRP A 191 -3.32 -2.30 -22.18
N SER A 192 -4.45 -1.86 -21.65
CA SER A 192 -4.61 -0.47 -21.25
C SER A 192 -4.05 -0.31 -19.84
N ALA A 193 -3.14 0.64 -19.62
CA ALA A 193 -2.54 0.87 -18.32
C ALA A 193 -2.38 2.37 -18.04
N TRP A 194 -2.64 2.77 -16.82
CA TRP A 194 -2.37 4.10 -16.27
C TRP A 194 -1.60 3.96 -14.96
N CYS A 195 -0.66 4.87 -14.70
CA CYS A 195 -0.04 5.02 -13.38
C CYS A 195 0.20 6.50 -13.06
N GLY A 196 0.24 6.82 -11.79
CA GLY A 196 0.48 8.17 -11.30
C GLY A 196 0.36 8.27 -9.79
N VAL A 197 0.56 9.47 -9.25
CA VAL A 197 0.38 9.72 -7.82
C VAL A 197 -1.01 10.29 -7.57
N LEU A 198 -1.79 9.61 -6.72
CA LEU A 198 -3.08 10.07 -6.24
C LEU A 198 -2.96 10.58 -4.79
N ASN A 199 -3.78 11.57 -4.42
CA ASN A 199 -3.99 11.98 -3.03
C ASN A 199 -5.33 11.43 -2.55
N ALA A 200 -5.33 10.63 -1.49
CA ALA A 200 -6.54 10.02 -0.93
C ALA A 200 -7.63 11.05 -0.57
N ALA A 201 -7.24 12.27 -0.18
CA ALA A 201 -8.20 13.35 0.09
C ALA A 201 -9.07 13.70 -1.14
N ASN A 202 -8.56 13.50 -2.37
CA ASN A 202 -9.33 13.73 -3.60
C ASN A 202 -10.43 12.66 -3.82
N TYR A 203 -10.50 11.66 -2.97
CA TYR A 203 -11.43 10.53 -3.03
C TYR A 203 -12.26 10.39 -1.75
N GLY A 204 -12.37 11.48 -0.97
CA GLY A 204 -13.21 11.54 0.23
C GLY A 204 -12.57 10.98 1.50
N VAL A 205 -11.31 10.56 1.45
CA VAL A 205 -10.58 10.16 2.65
C VAL A 205 -10.21 11.40 3.47
N PRO A 206 -10.53 11.47 4.78
CA PRO A 206 -10.22 12.64 5.63
C PRO A 206 -8.72 12.71 5.98
N GLN A 207 -7.87 12.44 5.01
CA GLN A 207 -6.41 12.39 5.16
C GLN A 207 -5.70 12.75 3.86
N THR A 208 -4.70 13.63 3.93
CA THR A 208 -3.75 13.85 2.85
C THR A 208 -2.74 12.70 2.82
N ARG A 209 -2.99 11.71 1.95
CA ARG A 209 -2.15 10.53 1.76
C ARG A 209 -1.84 10.34 0.29
N ARG A 210 -0.62 10.65 -0.10
CA ARG A 210 -0.18 10.49 -1.50
C ARG A 210 0.38 9.10 -1.74
N ARG A 211 -0.12 8.44 -2.80
CA ARG A 211 0.31 7.10 -3.19
C ARG A 211 0.50 6.99 -4.69
N ALA A 212 1.53 6.27 -5.11
CA ALA A 212 1.67 5.80 -6.47
C ALA A 212 0.65 4.68 -6.69
N ILE A 213 -0.14 4.81 -7.73
CA ILE A 213 -1.15 3.85 -8.15
C ILE A 213 -0.86 3.43 -9.58
N LEU A 214 -0.97 2.14 -9.87
CA LEU A 214 -1.03 1.60 -11.21
C LEU A 214 -2.36 0.87 -11.36
N VAL A 215 -3.08 1.14 -12.45
CA VAL A 215 -4.23 0.36 -12.87
C VAL A 215 -4.03 -0.12 -14.30
N ALA A 216 -4.36 -1.38 -14.58
CA ALA A 216 -4.24 -1.96 -15.91
C ALA A 216 -5.37 -2.93 -16.21
N SER A 217 -5.77 -3.03 -17.48
CA SER A 217 -6.81 -3.96 -17.92
C SER A 217 -6.53 -4.48 -19.34
N ARG A 218 -6.83 -5.76 -19.56
CA ARG A 218 -6.88 -6.40 -20.89
C ARG A 218 -8.26 -6.31 -21.53
N ARG A 219 -9.29 -5.96 -20.77
CA ARG A 219 -10.70 -6.00 -21.22
C ARG A 219 -11.26 -4.64 -21.57
N GLY A 220 -10.64 -3.58 -21.10
CA GLY A 220 -11.19 -2.25 -21.30
C GLY A 220 -10.15 -1.15 -21.17
N ARG A 221 -10.54 0.06 -21.50
CA ARG A 221 -9.70 1.25 -21.38
C ARG A 221 -9.69 1.74 -19.95
N VAL A 222 -8.51 1.75 -19.32
CA VAL A 222 -8.29 2.39 -18.02
C VAL A 222 -7.79 3.82 -18.18
N ARG A 223 -8.11 4.66 -17.20
CA ARG A 223 -7.68 6.06 -17.09
C ARG A 223 -7.38 6.35 -15.62
N MET A 224 -6.87 7.53 -15.34
CA MET A 224 -6.79 8.03 -13.97
C MET A 224 -8.17 7.93 -13.30
N PRO A 225 -8.28 7.34 -12.11
CA PRO A 225 -9.51 7.39 -11.34
C PRO A 225 -10.01 8.83 -11.20
N LYS A 226 -11.30 9.06 -11.44
CA LYS A 226 -11.89 10.41 -11.41
C LYS A 226 -11.97 10.89 -9.96
N PRO A 227 -11.37 12.05 -9.61
CA PRO A 227 -11.54 12.62 -8.29
C PRO A 227 -13.00 12.94 -7.99
N THR A 228 -13.41 12.80 -6.74
CA THR A 228 -14.74 13.16 -6.23
C THR A 228 -14.69 14.40 -5.34
N HIS A 229 -13.50 14.73 -4.80
CA HIS A 229 -13.26 15.84 -3.88
C HIS A 229 -12.08 16.69 -4.34
N ALA A 230 -12.05 17.96 -3.90
CA ALA A 230 -10.96 18.89 -4.16
C ALA A 230 -10.69 19.82 -2.95
N GLU A 231 -9.46 20.30 -2.85
CA GLU A 231 -9.05 21.27 -1.81
C GLU A 231 -9.78 22.62 -1.99
N HIS A 232 -9.90 23.04 -3.23
CA HIS A 232 -10.57 24.29 -3.59
C HIS A 232 -11.70 24.01 -4.57
N LEU A 233 -12.88 24.52 -4.27
CA LEU A 233 -14.04 24.47 -5.13
C LEU A 233 -13.99 25.62 -6.12
N GLY A 234 -14.15 25.34 -7.40
CA GLY A 234 -14.23 26.35 -8.46
C GLY A 234 -13.37 26.03 -9.68
N GLY A 235 -13.75 26.55 -10.86
CA GLY A 235 -13.06 26.33 -12.11
C GLY A 235 -13.64 25.18 -12.95
N LEU A 236 -12.84 24.60 -13.85
CA LEU A 236 -13.25 23.59 -14.83
C LEU A 236 -13.83 22.29 -14.24
N PHE A 237 -13.81 22.09 -12.91
CA PHE A 237 -14.20 20.86 -12.19
C PHE A 237 -15.38 21.09 -11.24
N GLY A 238 -16.35 21.91 -11.63
CA GLY A 238 -17.45 22.47 -10.81
C GLY A 238 -18.34 21.53 -10.00
N ASP A 239 -18.19 20.21 -10.10
CA ASP A 239 -19.05 19.22 -9.42
C ASP A 239 -18.31 18.44 -8.32
N LEU A 240 -17.11 18.84 -7.94
CA LEU A 240 -16.36 18.18 -6.88
C LEU A 240 -16.82 18.64 -5.48
N LEU A 241 -16.87 17.72 -4.53
CA LEU A 241 -17.08 18.01 -3.12
C LEU A 241 -15.81 18.60 -2.49
N PRO A 242 -15.94 19.42 -1.42
CA PRO A 242 -14.78 19.84 -0.66
C PRO A 242 -14.10 18.64 0.00
N TRP A 243 -12.78 18.73 0.24
CA TRP A 243 -12.08 17.72 1.02
C TRP A 243 -12.76 17.52 2.38
N VAL A 244 -12.89 16.27 2.81
CA VAL A 244 -13.39 15.91 4.13
C VAL A 244 -12.31 16.30 5.17
N THR A 245 -12.67 17.14 6.12
CA THR A 245 -11.75 17.60 7.16
C THR A 245 -11.64 16.57 8.29
N MET A 246 -10.60 16.68 9.10
CA MET A 246 -10.47 15.89 10.33
C MET A 246 -11.65 16.21 11.28
N ARG A 247 -12.09 17.46 11.32
CA ARG A 247 -13.25 17.92 12.13
C ARG A 247 -14.57 17.30 11.62
N ASP A 248 -14.78 17.23 10.32
CA ASP A 248 -15.98 16.58 9.76
C ASP A 248 -16.05 15.10 10.13
N ALA A 249 -14.90 14.42 10.07
CA ALA A 249 -14.83 12.99 10.34
C ALA A 249 -14.90 12.64 11.83
N LEU A 250 -14.35 13.46 12.71
CA LEU A 250 -14.17 13.12 14.14
C LEU A 250 -14.93 14.04 15.10
N GLY A 251 -15.50 15.15 14.64
CA GLY A 251 -16.10 16.21 15.48
C GLY A 251 -15.07 17.12 16.16
N TRP A 252 -13.76 16.93 15.89
CA TRP A 252 -12.66 17.73 16.42
C TRP A 252 -11.44 17.68 15.48
N GLY A 253 -10.43 18.53 15.76
CA GLY A 253 -9.16 18.51 15.01
C GLY A 253 -9.10 19.59 13.94
N LEU A 254 -8.29 19.38 12.91
CA LEU A 254 -8.00 20.35 11.85
C LEU A 254 -9.22 20.68 10.99
N ASP A 255 -9.31 21.93 10.52
CA ASP A 255 -10.26 22.37 9.49
C ASP A 255 -9.79 22.00 8.06
N GLY A 256 -8.95 20.98 7.95
CA GLY A 256 -8.46 20.30 6.77
C GLY A 256 -8.34 18.82 7.01
N PRO A 257 -8.02 18.02 5.99
CA PRO A 257 -7.75 16.61 6.15
C PRO A 257 -6.57 16.36 7.11
N ALA A 258 -6.61 15.25 7.84
CA ALA A 258 -5.48 14.84 8.67
C ALA A 258 -4.21 14.63 7.81
N PRO A 259 -3.02 14.92 8.34
CA PRO A 259 -1.77 14.48 7.71
C PRO A 259 -1.70 12.95 7.62
N THR A 260 -0.80 12.44 6.75
CA THR A 260 -0.62 10.99 6.56
C THR A 260 -0.39 10.27 7.89
N ILE A 261 -1.21 9.25 8.18
CA ILE A 261 -1.01 8.32 9.28
C ILE A 261 0.20 7.45 8.94
N VAL A 262 1.21 7.47 9.83
CA VAL A 262 2.43 6.70 9.66
C VAL A 262 2.40 5.44 10.54
N PRO A 263 2.98 4.31 10.08
CA PRO A 263 3.01 3.06 10.83
C PRO A 263 3.68 3.23 12.21
N GLY A 264 3.07 2.63 13.25
CA GLY A 264 3.64 2.63 14.60
C GLY A 264 3.55 3.95 15.37
N SER A 265 2.90 4.98 14.82
CA SER A 265 2.71 6.26 15.48
C SER A 265 1.32 6.44 16.06
N ARG A 266 1.24 7.00 17.28
CA ARG A 266 -0.01 7.45 17.90
C ARG A 266 -0.45 8.85 17.43
N SER A 267 0.28 9.40 16.49
CA SER A 267 0.06 10.72 15.94
C SER A 267 0.00 10.67 14.41
N VAL A 268 -0.44 11.74 13.80
CA VAL A 268 -0.46 11.92 12.35
C VAL A 268 0.57 12.97 11.94
N GLY A 269 1.27 12.74 10.82
CA GLY A 269 2.14 13.71 10.19
C GLY A 269 3.48 14.00 10.90
N HIS A 270 4.17 15.02 10.41
CA HIS A 270 5.43 15.51 10.95
C HIS A 270 5.21 16.44 12.17
N PHE A 271 6.26 16.69 12.95
CA PHE A 271 6.26 17.40 14.24
C PHE A 271 5.42 18.68 14.31
N GLY A 272 5.24 19.44 13.21
CA GLY A 272 4.45 20.67 13.17
C GLY A 272 2.95 20.43 13.34
N ALA A 273 2.40 19.56 12.49
CA ALA A 273 0.99 19.19 12.53
C ALA A 273 0.61 18.47 13.83
N GLN A 274 1.53 17.68 14.37
CA GLN A 274 1.32 16.98 15.65
C GLN A 274 1.07 17.98 16.79
N ARG A 275 1.86 19.05 16.91
CA ARG A 275 1.68 20.08 17.95
C ARG A 275 0.32 20.78 17.84
N GLU A 276 -0.10 21.07 16.62
CA GLU A 276 -1.40 21.69 16.36
C GLU A 276 -2.56 20.76 16.77
N ILE A 277 -2.52 19.50 16.38
CA ILE A 277 -3.51 18.48 16.75
C ILE A 277 -3.54 18.27 18.27
N GLU A 278 -2.40 18.26 18.94
CA GLU A 278 -2.33 18.17 20.40
C GLU A 278 -2.95 19.39 21.08
N ALA A 279 -2.72 20.60 20.56
CA ALA A 279 -3.34 21.80 21.08
C ALA A 279 -4.87 21.77 20.91
N MET A 280 -5.35 21.34 19.74
CA MET A 280 -6.79 21.18 19.49
C MET A 280 -7.42 20.08 20.37
N ALA A 281 -6.73 18.98 20.61
CA ALA A 281 -7.20 17.94 21.53
C ALA A 281 -7.38 18.49 22.96
N ARG A 282 -6.43 19.27 23.45
CA ARG A 282 -6.53 19.94 24.77
C ARG A 282 -7.69 20.94 24.80
N ALA A 283 -7.84 21.77 23.75
CA ALA A 283 -8.93 22.75 23.65
C ALA A 283 -10.31 22.06 23.60
N ALA A 284 -10.39 20.88 23.01
CA ALA A 284 -11.60 20.05 23.00
C ALA A 284 -11.85 19.28 24.31
N GLY A 285 -11.06 19.51 25.36
CA GLY A 285 -11.20 18.85 26.66
C GLY A 285 -10.94 17.33 26.63
N ARG A 286 -10.18 16.83 25.68
CA ARG A 286 -9.91 15.40 25.53
C ARG A 286 -8.97 14.91 26.64
N PRO A 287 -9.21 13.70 27.19
CA PRO A 287 -8.38 13.14 28.27
C PRO A 287 -6.98 12.72 27.80
N THR A 288 -6.78 12.59 26.49
CA THR A 288 -5.50 12.25 25.87
C THR A 288 -5.30 13.03 24.58
N VAL A 289 -4.05 13.41 24.32
CA VAL A 289 -3.65 14.03 23.04
C VAL A 289 -3.36 12.99 21.95
N ALA A 290 -3.19 11.71 22.32
CA ALA A 290 -3.05 10.62 21.36
C ALA A 290 -4.38 10.35 20.67
N ILE A 291 -4.33 10.13 19.35
CA ILE A 291 -5.52 9.78 18.57
C ILE A 291 -5.85 8.29 18.84
N PRO A 292 -7.07 7.96 19.32
CA PRO A 292 -7.49 6.58 19.54
C PRO A 292 -7.48 5.76 18.25
N MET A 293 -7.33 4.44 18.36
CA MET A 293 -7.33 3.53 17.20
C MET A 293 -8.56 3.67 16.31
N ARG A 294 -9.74 3.77 16.93
CA ARG A 294 -11.00 3.99 16.21
C ARG A 294 -10.96 5.25 15.34
N GLU A 295 -10.41 6.34 15.87
CA GLU A 295 -10.30 7.60 15.14
C GLU A 295 -9.24 7.53 14.03
N LEU A 296 -8.09 6.86 14.28
CA LEU A 296 -7.09 6.60 13.23
C LEU A 296 -7.70 5.77 12.08
N ALA A 297 -8.53 4.77 12.40
CA ALA A 297 -9.23 3.95 11.42
C ALA A 297 -10.22 4.80 10.57
N ILE A 298 -11.02 5.66 11.21
CA ILE A 298 -11.93 6.60 10.51
C ILE A 298 -11.15 7.53 9.59
N LEU A 299 -10.04 8.11 10.05
CA LEU A 299 -9.19 8.98 9.23
C LEU A 299 -8.56 8.24 8.04
N GLN A 300 -8.41 6.92 8.12
CA GLN A 300 -7.97 6.06 7.02
C GLN A 300 -9.15 5.55 6.18
N SER A 301 -10.38 5.97 6.48
CA SER A 301 -11.64 5.56 5.85
C SER A 301 -12.08 4.12 6.09
N PHE A 302 -11.57 3.45 7.13
CA PHE A 302 -12.17 2.21 7.61
C PHE A 302 -13.49 2.47 8.36
N PRO A 303 -14.40 1.49 8.44
CA PRO A 303 -15.57 1.56 9.29
C PRO A 303 -15.22 1.89 10.75
N ALA A 304 -16.09 2.63 11.44
CA ALA A 304 -15.84 3.06 12.81
C ALA A 304 -15.83 1.91 13.83
N ASP A 305 -16.46 0.80 13.47
CA ASP A 305 -16.59 -0.45 14.24
C ASP A 305 -15.62 -1.53 13.74
N TYR A 306 -14.67 -1.17 12.84
CA TYR A 306 -13.67 -2.12 12.35
C TYR A 306 -12.86 -2.71 13.50
N GLU A 307 -12.86 -4.02 13.60
CA GLU A 307 -12.20 -4.74 14.68
C GLU A 307 -10.70 -4.89 14.39
N TRP A 308 -9.85 -4.39 15.28
CA TRP A 308 -8.39 -4.45 15.16
C TRP A 308 -7.81 -5.45 16.15
N VAL A 309 -7.01 -6.40 15.69
CA VAL A 309 -6.37 -7.45 16.50
C VAL A 309 -4.87 -7.15 16.69
N GLY A 310 -4.31 -7.55 17.82
CA GLY A 310 -2.91 -7.38 18.18
C GLY A 310 -2.66 -6.32 19.24
N LYS A 311 -1.38 -6.09 19.56
CA LYS A 311 -0.95 -5.03 20.49
C LYS A 311 -1.21 -3.65 19.88
N VAL A 312 -1.25 -2.61 20.70
CA VAL A 312 -1.52 -1.22 20.25
C VAL A 312 -0.57 -0.79 19.12
N THR A 313 0.72 -1.09 19.24
CA THR A 313 1.74 -0.76 18.22
C THR A 313 1.49 -1.50 16.91
N GLU A 314 1.06 -2.76 16.98
CA GLU A 314 0.73 -3.57 15.80
C GLU A 314 -0.52 -3.03 15.10
N LYS A 315 -1.58 -2.70 15.85
CA LYS A 315 -2.78 -2.05 15.33
C LYS A 315 -2.46 -0.73 14.61
N GLN A 316 -1.59 0.09 15.21
CA GLN A 316 -1.13 1.33 14.59
C GLN A 316 -0.28 1.09 13.34
N ARG A 317 0.54 0.04 13.32
CA ARG A 317 1.29 -0.38 12.14
C ARG A 317 0.35 -0.82 11.02
N GLN A 318 -0.65 -1.62 11.35
CA GLN A 318 -1.66 -2.10 10.40
C GLN A 318 -2.40 -0.93 9.74
N VAL A 319 -2.98 -0.01 10.51
CA VAL A 319 -3.74 1.12 9.96
C VAL A 319 -2.85 2.06 9.15
N GLY A 320 -1.61 2.30 9.59
CA GLY A 320 -0.66 3.16 8.87
C GLY A 320 -0.18 2.59 7.53
N ASN A 321 -0.11 1.26 7.42
CA ASN A 321 0.29 0.56 6.19
C ASN A 321 -0.87 0.34 5.21
N ALA A 322 -2.11 0.28 5.70
CA ALA A 322 -3.25 -0.05 4.87
C ALA A 322 -3.51 0.96 3.74
N VAL A 323 -4.00 0.45 2.63
CA VAL A 323 -4.63 1.28 1.59
C VAL A 323 -5.96 1.82 2.16
N PRO A 324 -6.27 3.12 2.01
CA PRO A 324 -7.57 3.63 2.43
C PRO A 324 -8.70 2.99 1.62
N PRO A 325 -9.72 2.39 2.28
CA PRO A 325 -10.83 1.73 1.59
C PRO A 325 -11.53 2.60 0.54
N LEU A 326 -11.80 3.88 0.83
CA LEU A 326 -12.40 4.79 -0.16
C LEU A 326 -11.51 5.00 -1.38
N LEU A 327 -10.18 5.08 -1.22
CA LEU A 327 -9.27 5.18 -2.37
C LEU A 327 -9.25 3.86 -3.16
N ALA A 328 -9.33 2.72 -2.48
CA ALA A 328 -9.35 1.40 -3.11
C ALA A 328 -10.63 1.16 -3.93
N ALA A 329 -11.77 1.71 -3.50
CA ALA A 329 -13.05 1.59 -4.19
C ALA A 329 -13.12 2.39 -5.52
N HIS A 330 -12.31 3.44 -5.67
CA HIS A 330 -12.24 4.28 -6.89
C HIS A 330 -11.28 3.72 -7.94
#